data_6d835e3437eb5ca902a12352d23f438e
#
_entry.id   6d835e3437eb5ca902a12352d23f438e
#
_cell.length_a   1.000
_cell.length_b   1.000
_cell.length_c   1.000
_cell.angle_alpha   90.00
_cell.angle_beta   90.00
_cell.angle_gamma   90.00
#
_symmetry.space_group_name_H-M   'P 1'
#
loop_
_entity.id
_entity.type
_entity.pdbx_description
1 polymer ?
#
loop_
_entity_poly.entity_id
_entity_poly.type
_entity_poly.pdbx_seq_one_letter_code
_entity_poly.pdbx_strand_id
1 'polypeptide(L)'
;FNGAINNAAYFTTSAIPVNPLPGNDKLLQYNVNQSNLSFNFVSLADKKSKFGAYINMNFSGNNYTPYIEDAYITYGGLLMGRTTSIFTDAAAIPPTIDSEGPNGLTYKTNTVINYRSCWGERKRFSTGVGLEMPSTDFTVSDEQSVTNQFIPDFPSYIQYAWGKNNSSHIRLSSIIRNVNYRNNVQDKNN
;
A
#
# COMPACT_ATOMS: atom_id res chain seq x y z
N PHE A 1 -25.02 -7.72 15.23
CA PHE A 1 -23.57 -7.78 15.19
C PHE A 1 -23.06 -8.43 16.47
N ASN A 2 -22.21 -9.42 16.35
CA ASN A 2 -21.51 -10.02 17.47
C ASN A 2 -20.41 -9.03 17.90
N GLY A 3 -20.52 -8.44 19.09
CA GLY A 3 -19.68 -7.35 19.56
C GLY A 3 -18.22 -7.67 19.87
N ALA A 4 -17.74 -8.83 19.41
CA ALA A 4 -16.34 -9.21 19.54
C ALA A 4 -15.46 -8.69 18.38
N ILE A 5 -16.05 -8.02 17.37
CA ILE A 5 -15.29 -7.43 16.28
C ILE A 5 -14.86 -6.04 16.71
N ASN A 6 -13.58 -5.89 16.92
CA ASN A 6 -12.97 -4.61 17.25
C ASN A 6 -13.17 -3.60 16.12
N ASN A 7 -13.12 -2.31 16.42
CA ASN A 7 -13.13 -1.18 15.47
C ASN A 7 -11.94 -1.19 14.49
N ALA A 8 -11.59 -2.35 13.95
CA ALA A 8 -10.55 -2.46 12.94
C ALA A 8 -11.04 -1.86 11.62
N ALA A 9 -10.16 -1.17 10.94
CA ALA A 9 -10.41 -0.71 9.56
C ALA A 9 -10.57 -1.91 8.60
N TYR A 10 -10.22 -3.10 9.05
CA TYR A 10 -10.22 -4.35 8.31
C TYR A 10 -11.13 -5.36 9.00
N PHE A 11 -11.91 -6.06 8.20
CA PHE A 11 -12.84 -7.07 8.65
C PHE A 11 -12.33 -8.46 8.27
N THR A 12 -11.80 -9.19 9.26
CA THR A 12 -11.32 -10.55 9.06
C THR A 12 -12.45 -11.54 9.41
N THR A 13 -13.04 -12.17 8.41
CA THR A 13 -14.16 -13.10 8.59
C THR A 13 -13.82 -14.28 9.48
N SER A 14 -12.57 -14.76 9.44
CA SER A 14 -12.08 -15.84 10.29
C SER A 14 -11.96 -15.47 11.77
N ALA A 15 -11.94 -14.18 12.10
CA ALA A 15 -11.90 -13.67 13.47
C ALA A 15 -13.29 -13.52 14.11
N ILE A 16 -14.37 -13.78 13.38
CA ILE A 16 -15.73 -13.74 13.92
C ILE A 16 -15.92 -14.95 14.86
N PRO A 17 -16.13 -14.74 16.16
CA PRO A 17 -16.35 -15.86 17.08
C PRO A 17 -17.68 -16.56 16.76
N VAL A 18 -17.63 -17.87 16.65
CA VAL A 18 -18.83 -18.71 16.38
C VAL A 18 -19.79 -18.66 17.55
N ASN A 19 -19.26 -18.57 18.78
CA ASN A 19 -20.04 -18.42 19.98
C ASN A 19 -19.82 -17.00 20.55
N PRO A 20 -20.88 -16.18 20.71
CA PRO A 20 -20.74 -14.88 21.32
C PRO A 20 -20.32 -15.01 22.78
N LEU A 21 -19.35 -14.20 23.20
CA LEU A 21 -19.03 -14.07 24.62
C LEU A 21 -20.24 -13.49 25.37
N PRO A 22 -20.56 -13.95 26.60
CA PRO A 22 -21.63 -13.38 27.36
C PRO A 22 -21.52 -11.87 27.48
N GLY A 23 -22.59 -11.15 27.13
CA GLY A 23 -22.63 -9.68 27.13
C GLY A 23 -22.24 -9.01 25.82
N ASN A 24 -21.73 -9.73 24.82
CA ASN A 24 -21.29 -9.17 23.52
C ASN A 24 -22.27 -9.44 22.36
N ASP A 25 -23.45 -9.98 22.62
CA ASP A 25 -24.42 -10.38 21.62
C ASP A 25 -25.22 -9.22 21.01
N LYS A 26 -25.16 -8.02 21.62
CA LYS A 26 -25.83 -6.82 21.10
C LYS A 26 -24.95 -5.59 21.29
N LEU A 27 -24.18 -5.25 20.28
CA LEU A 27 -23.35 -4.03 20.29
C LEU A 27 -23.70 -3.15 19.08
N LEU A 28 -24.08 -1.91 19.34
CA LEU A 28 -24.13 -0.86 18.35
C LEU A 28 -22.80 -0.11 18.35
N GLN A 29 -22.09 -0.17 17.25
CA GLN A 29 -20.83 0.54 17.09
C GLN A 29 -20.92 1.47 15.88
N TYR A 30 -20.41 2.66 16.03
CA TYR A 30 -20.16 3.60 14.94
C TYR A 30 -18.84 4.33 15.23
N ASN A 31 -18.08 4.57 14.20
CA ASN A 31 -16.79 5.23 14.31
C ASN A 31 -16.52 6.11 13.08
N VAL A 32 -15.57 6.99 13.19
CA VAL A 32 -15.12 7.88 12.13
C VAL A 32 -13.73 7.52 11.59
N ASN A 33 -13.20 6.37 11.93
CA ASN A 33 -11.83 5.95 11.62
C ASN A 33 -11.51 5.98 10.13
N GLN A 34 -12.52 5.71 9.28
CA GLN A 34 -12.37 5.72 7.82
C GLN A 34 -12.65 7.08 7.18
N SER A 35 -12.88 8.12 7.99
CA SER A 35 -12.97 9.48 7.47
C SER A 35 -11.60 9.93 6.98
N ASN A 36 -11.57 10.47 5.76
CA ASN A 36 -10.33 10.93 5.12
C ASN A 36 -10.37 12.44 4.95
N LEU A 37 -9.21 13.06 5.19
CA LEU A 37 -8.97 14.46 4.87
C LEU A 37 -7.82 14.53 3.88
N SER A 38 -8.07 15.04 2.68
CA SER A 38 -7.06 15.14 1.65
C SER A 38 -6.89 16.57 1.14
N PHE A 39 -5.63 16.92 0.86
CA PHE A 39 -5.26 18.16 0.22
C PHE A 39 -4.53 17.84 -1.07
N ASN A 40 -4.97 18.44 -2.16
CA ASN A 40 -4.36 18.29 -3.48
C ASN A 40 -4.00 19.66 -4.02
N PHE A 41 -2.73 19.89 -4.26
CA PHE A 41 -2.20 21.09 -4.87
C PHE A 41 -1.62 20.75 -6.24
N VAL A 42 -2.01 21.47 -7.27
CA VAL A 42 -1.49 21.33 -8.64
C VAL A 42 -1.10 22.69 -9.16
N SER A 43 0.17 22.88 -9.49
CA SER A 43 0.66 24.08 -10.17
C SER A 43 0.84 23.79 -11.66
N LEU A 44 0.31 24.66 -12.48
CA LEU A 44 0.44 24.64 -13.94
C LEU A 44 1.46 25.68 -14.40
N ALA A 45 2.58 25.77 -13.72
CA ALA A 45 3.62 26.78 -13.97
C ALA A 45 4.16 26.76 -15.39
N ASP A 46 4.09 25.61 -16.07
CA ASP A 46 4.45 25.48 -17.48
C ASP A 46 3.55 24.42 -18.15
N LYS A 47 3.22 24.60 -19.45
CA LYS A 47 2.36 23.66 -20.19
C LYS A 47 2.94 22.24 -20.28
N LYS A 48 4.25 22.09 -20.05
CA LYS A 48 4.96 20.80 -20.15
C LYS A 48 5.23 20.13 -18.82
N SER A 49 5.38 20.89 -17.73
CA SER A 49 5.76 20.34 -16.42
C SER A 49 4.73 20.72 -15.37
N LYS A 50 4.01 19.72 -14.89
CA LYS A 50 3.05 19.89 -13.81
C LYS A 50 3.73 19.54 -12.50
N PHE A 51 3.74 20.46 -11.56
CA PHE A 51 4.10 20.18 -10.18
C PHE A 51 2.80 19.88 -9.41
N GLY A 52 2.83 18.82 -8.61
CA GLY A 52 1.72 18.47 -7.73
C GLY A 52 2.23 18.12 -6.34
N ALA A 53 1.41 18.37 -5.33
CA ALA A 53 1.61 17.88 -3.98
C ALA A 53 0.28 17.31 -3.46
N TYR A 54 0.34 16.18 -2.80
CA TYR A 54 -0.82 15.49 -2.26
C TYR A 54 -0.53 15.01 -0.86
N ILE A 55 -1.50 15.23 0.04
CA ILE A 55 -1.51 14.66 1.40
C ILE A 55 -2.89 14.08 1.64
N ASN A 56 -2.93 12.85 2.13
CA ASN A 56 -4.14 12.16 2.56
C ASN A 56 -3.93 11.63 3.98
N MET A 57 -4.88 11.93 4.85
CA MET A 57 -4.88 11.50 6.25
C MET A 57 -6.20 10.83 6.56
N ASN A 58 -6.17 9.75 7.32
CA ASN A 58 -7.33 9.13 7.93
C ASN A 58 -7.23 9.24 9.47
N PHE A 59 -8.29 8.86 10.17
CA PHE A 59 -8.38 8.91 11.63
C PHE A 59 -8.32 7.51 12.25
N SER A 60 -7.57 6.59 11.63
CA SER A 60 -7.43 5.21 12.09
C SER A 60 -6.38 5.01 13.19
N GLY A 61 -5.65 6.05 13.55
CA GLY A 61 -4.70 6.00 14.65
C GLY A 61 -5.37 5.79 16.02
N ASN A 62 -4.59 5.43 17.05
CA ASN A 62 -5.09 5.26 18.40
C ASN A 62 -5.82 6.53 18.88
N ASN A 63 -7.03 6.36 19.46
CA ASN A 63 -7.88 7.47 19.91
C ASN A 63 -8.19 8.49 18.81
N TYR A 64 -8.44 8.03 17.58
CA TYR A 64 -8.73 8.88 16.41
C TYR A 64 -7.60 9.85 16.05
N THR A 65 -6.34 9.53 16.37
CA THR A 65 -5.22 10.35 15.92
C THR A 65 -5.09 10.29 14.40
N PRO A 66 -4.78 11.42 13.74
CA PRO A 66 -4.55 11.44 12.32
C PRO A 66 -3.37 10.52 11.93
N TYR A 67 -3.59 9.71 10.90
CA TYR A 67 -2.58 8.85 10.30
C TYR A 67 -2.37 9.27 8.84
N ILE A 68 -1.14 9.60 8.48
CA ILE A 68 -0.80 9.96 7.10
C ILE A 68 -0.72 8.68 6.27
N GLU A 69 -1.67 8.51 5.37
CA GLU A 69 -1.73 7.41 4.42
C GLU A 69 -0.85 7.69 3.21
N ASP A 70 -1.05 8.87 2.60
CA ASP A 70 -0.25 9.35 1.49
C ASP A 70 0.30 10.74 1.78
N ALA A 71 1.55 10.99 1.38
CA ALA A 71 2.15 12.31 1.37
C ALA A 71 3.27 12.33 0.32
N TYR A 72 3.01 12.91 -0.84
CA TYR A 72 3.96 12.91 -1.94
C TYR A 72 3.91 14.17 -2.78
N ILE A 73 5.00 14.41 -3.50
CA ILE A 73 5.10 15.41 -4.55
C ILE A 73 5.30 14.75 -5.91
N THR A 74 4.84 15.43 -6.95
CA THR A 74 5.03 14.99 -8.33
C THR A 74 5.61 16.12 -9.19
N TYR A 75 6.49 15.75 -10.10
CA TYR A 75 7.01 16.66 -11.11
C TYR A 75 7.25 15.89 -12.43
N GLY A 76 6.49 16.24 -13.47
CA GLY A 76 6.50 15.46 -14.69
C GLY A 76 6.09 14.00 -14.44
N GLY A 77 7.01 13.06 -14.73
CA GLY A 77 6.81 11.63 -14.45
C GLY A 77 7.36 11.16 -13.10
N LEU A 78 8.06 12.03 -12.37
CA LEU A 78 8.66 11.72 -11.09
C LEU A 78 7.63 11.88 -9.96
N LEU A 79 7.66 10.95 -8.99
CA LEU A 79 6.90 11.01 -7.75
C LEU A 79 7.84 10.67 -6.59
N MET A 80 7.81 11.48 -5.53
CA MET A 80 8.62 11.28 -4.34
C MET A 80 7.77 11.49 -3.08
N GLY A 81 7.87 10.58 -2.14
CA GLY A 81 7.16 10.65 -0.86
C GLY A 81 6.62 9.31 -0.41
N ARG A 82 5.59 9.34 0.45
CA ARG A 82 4.91 8.16 0.97
C ARG A 82 3.65 7.91 0.15
N THR A 83 3.53 6.73 -0.43
CA THR A 83 2.33 6.27 -1.15
C THR A 83 2.41 4.77 -1.42
N THR A 84 1.39 4.23 -2.08
CA THR A 84 1.36 2.83 -2.50
C THR A 84 2.48 2.53 -3.49
N SER A 85 3.15 1.40 -3.27
CA SER A 85 4.18 0.86 -4.16
C SER A 85 3.68 0.76 -5.60
N ILE A 86 4.56 1.08 -6.55
CA ILE A 86 4.24 0.89 -7.98
C ILE A 86 4.18 -0.59 -8.41
N PHE A 87 4.60 -1.51 -7.56
CA PHE A 87 4.39 -2.93 -7.77
C PHE A 87 2.90 -3.28 -7.74
N THR A 88 2.13 -2.62 -6.87
CA THR A 88 0.68 -2.81 -6.73
C THR A 88 -0.07 -2.26 -7.93
N ASP A 89 -1.01 -3.02 -8.45
CA ASP A 89 -1.98 -2.55 -9.43
C ASP A 89 -3.25 -2.04 -8.74
N ALA A 90 -3.22 -0.79 -8.31
CA ALA A 90 -4.36 -0.17 -7.62
C ALA A 90 -5.62 -0.06 -8.51
N ALA A 91 -5.46 -0.06 -9.84
CA ALA A 91 -6.60 0.01 -10.76
C ALA A 91 -7.33 -1.33 -10.90
N ALA A 92 -6.71 -2.44 -10.52
CA ALA A 92 -7.32 -3.76 -10.51
C ALA A 92 -8.07 -4.08 -9.21
N ILE A 93 -7.98 -3.21 -8.20
CA ILE A 93 -8.68 -3.41 -6.92
C ILE A 93 -10.17 -3.19 -7.14
N PRO A 94 -11.04 -4.18 -6.89
CA PRO A 94 -12.47 -4.02 -7.02
C PRO A 94 -13.00 -3.05 -5.94
N PRO A 95 -14.04 -2.25 -6.24
CA PRO A 95 -14.68 -1.38 -5.26
C PRO A 95 -15.53 -2.22 -4.29
N THR A 96 -14.90 -2.83 -3.31
CA THR A 96 -15.54 -3.63 -2.25
C THR A 96 -15.71 -2.79 -0.99
N ILE A 97 -16.69 -3.17 -0.15
CA ILE A 97 -16.90 -2.57 1.17
C ILE A 97 -15.77 -2.97 2.13
N ASP A 98 -15.19 -4.14 1.90
CA ASP A 98 -14.06 -4.65 2.66
C ASP A 98 -12.76 -4.05 2.13
N SER A 99 -12.05 -3.33 2.99
CA SER A 99 -10.78 -2.68 2.65
C SER A 99 -9.60 -3.66 2.57
N GLU A 100 -9.77 -4.90 3.04
CA GLU A 100 -8.72 -5.92 3.01
C GLU A 100 -8.45 -6.44 1.58
N GLY A 101 -9.42 -6.24 0.69
CA GLY A 101 -9.33 -6.61 -0.71
C GLY A 101 -9.38 -8.12 -0.96
N PRO A 102 -9.23 -8.56 -2.21
CA PRO A 102 -9.24 -9.97 -2.57
C PRO A 102 -7.95 -10.67 -2.09
N ASN A 103 -8.07 -11.96 -1.78
CA ASN A 103 -6.92 -12.81 -1.47
C ASN A 103 -5.88 -12.74 -2.59
N GLY A 104 -4.62 -12.55 -2.22
CA GLY A 104 -3.52 -12.42 -3.18
C GLY A 104 -3.26 -10.99 -3.67
N LEU A 105 -4.02 -9.99 -3.19
CA LEU A 105 -3.68 -8.60 -3.44
C LEU A 105 -2.38 -8.25 -2.72
N THR A 106 -1.37 -7.89 -3.50
CA THR A 106 -0.12 -7.37 -2.95
C THR A 106 -0.24 -5.85 -2.84
N TYR A 107 -0.38 -5.37 -1.62
CA TYR A 107 -0.53 -3.94 -1.32
C TYR A 107 0.46 -3.52 -0.24
N LYS A 108 1.16 -2.42 -0.47
CA LYS A 108 2.03 -1.80 0.52
C LYS A 108 2.15 -0.31 0.29
N THR A 109 1.93 0.48 1.37
CA THR A 109 2.28 1.90 1.39
C THR A 109 3.69 2.05 1.93
N ASN A 110 4.53 2.78 1.21
CA ASN A 110 5.95 2.92 1.52
C ASN A 110 6.47 4.32 1.15
N THR A 111 7.69 4.64 1.61
CA THR A 111 8.43 5.81 1.11
C THR A 111 9.09 5.42 -0.19
N VAL A 112 8.80 6.19 -1.24
CA VAL A 112 9.13 5.84 -2.62
C VAL A 112 9.72 7.02 -3.39
N ILE A 113 10.54 6.70 -4.37
CA ILE A 113 10.95 7.59 -5.47
C ILE A 113 10.64 6.83 -6.74
N ASN A 114 9.60 7.24 -7.45
CA ASN A 114 9.10 6.53 -8.63
C ASN A 114 9.17 7.42 -9.87
N TYR A 115 9.52 6.83 -10.99
CA TYR A 115 9.37 7.44 -12.29
C TYR A 115 8.41 6.65 -13.16
N ARG A 116 7.41 7.34 -13.71
CA ARG A 116 6.38 6.75 -14.59
C ARG A 116 6.39 7.44 -15.93
N SER A 117 6.28 6.67 -16.99
CA SER A 117 6.17 7.16 -18.36
C SER A 117 5.01 6.48 -19.08
N CYS A 118 4.28 7.28 -19.86
CA CYS A 118 3.20 6.78 -20.73
C CYS A 118 3.55 7.12 -22.17
N TRP A 119 3.42 6.16 -23.05
CA TRP A 119 3.82 6.28 -24.45
C TRP A 119 2.89 5.51 -25.39
N GLY A 120 3.12 5.68 -26.69
CA GLY A 120 2.29 5.10 -27.73
C GLY A 120 1.02 5.91 -28.01
N GLU A 121 0.27 5.43 -29.00
CA GLU A 121 -1.00 6.03 -29.39
C GLU A 121 -2.01 5.96 -28.24
N ARG A 122 -2.67 7.07 -27.93
CA ARG A 122 -3.60 7.22 -26.81
C ARG A 122 -3.00 6.85 -25.45
N LYS A 123 -1.66 6.88 -25.30
CA LYS A 123 -0.95 6.52 -24.07
C LYS A 123 -1.33 5.13 -23.56
N ARG A 124 -1.46 4.16 -24.45
CA ARG A 124 -1.84 2.80 -24.10
C ARG A 124 -0.74 2.04 -23.36
N PHE A 125 0.51 2.41 -23.58
CA PHE A 125 1.62 1.81 -22.85
C PHE A 125 2.00 2.68 -21.69
N SER A 126 2.23 2.09 -20.53
CA SER A 126 2.84 2.74 -19.39
C SER A 126 3.90 1.84 -18.77
N THR A 127 4.96 2.48 -18.29
CA THR A 127 6.03 1.82 -17.56
C THR A 127 6.36 2.61 -16.32
N GLY A 128 6.84 1.94 -15.31
CA GLY A 128 7.32 2.59 -14.10
C GLY A 128 8.48 1.82 -13.50
N VAL A 129 9.39 2.57 -12.91
CA VAL A 129 10.51 2.07 -12.11
C VAL A 129 10.60 2.88 -10.84
N GLY A 130 11.08 2.28 -9.76
CA GLY A 130 11.15 2.96 -8.49
C GLY A 130 12.26 2.47 -7.57
N LEU A 131 12.46 3.27 -6.53
CA LEU A 131 13.23 2.94 -5.35
C LEU A 131 12.28 3.06 -4.16
N GLU A 132 12.24 2.05 -3.32
CA GLU A 132 11.37 2.00 -2.15
C GLU A 132 12.16 1.66 -0.90
N MET A 133 11.72 2.18 0.24
CA MET A 133 12.30 1.78 1.52
C MET A 133 12.19 0.26 1.69
N PRO A 134 13.27 -0.42 2.07
CA PRO A 134 13.26 -1.87 2.20
C PRO A 134 12.29 -2.31 3.28
N SER A 135 11.61 -3.44 3.04
CA SER A 135 10.68 -4.02 4.00
C SER A 135 11.42 -4.90 5.01
N THR A 136 11.00 -4.80 6.27
CA THR A 136 11.40 -5.74 7.33
C THR A 136 10.31 -6.75 7.68
N ASP A 137 9.14 -6.65 7.00
CA ASP A 137 7.97 -7.48 7.28
C ASP A 137 8.06 -8.80 6.51
N PHE A 138 8.93 -9.69 6.95
CA PHE A 138 8.99 -11.05 6.42
C PHE A 138 9.20 -12.04 7.57
N THR A 139 8.62 -13.22 7.40
CA THR A 139 8.72 -14.28 8.39
C THR A 139 10.02 -15.05 8.19
N VAL A 140 10.77 -15.20 9.27
CA VAL A 140 11.96 -16.04 9.34
C VAL A 140 11.68 -17.21 10.30
N SER A 141 12.52 -18.24 10.27
CA SER A 141 12.42 -19.34 11.24
C SER A 141 12.82 -18.89 12.65
N ASP A 142 12.41 -19.65 13.67
CA ASP A 142 12.71 -19.36 15.09
C ASP A 142 14.22 -19.24 15.38
N GLU A 143 15.04 -19.86 14.55
CA GLU A 143 16.50 -19.82 14.63
C GLU A 143 17.11 -18.60 13.93
N GLN A 144 16.29 -17.74 13.37
CA GLN A 144 16.72 -16.58 12.58
C GLN A 144 16.11 -15.29 13.13
N SER A 145 16.83 -14.20 12.96
CA SER A 145 16.32 -12.86 13.24
C SER A 145 16.51 -11.93 12.05
N VAL A 146 15.50 -11.11 11.80
CA VAL A 146 15.59 -10.08 10.77
C VAL A 146 16.59 -9.02 11.21
N THR A 147 17.50 -8.67 10.32
CA THR A 147 18.46 -7.58 10.53
C THR A 147 18.03 -6.32 9.78
N ASN A 148 18.76 -5.23 9.99
CA ASN A 148 18.51 -4.00 9.26
C ASN A 148 18.68 -4.22 7.75
N GLN A 149 17.67 -3.76 6.99
CA GLN A 149 17.71 -3.76 5.54
C GLN A 149 18.24 -2.40 5.09
N PHE A 150 19.28 -2.37 4.27
CA PHE A 150 19.95 -1.13 3.84
C PHE A 150 19.94 -0.92 2.33
N ILE A 151 19.59 -1.96 1.56
CA ILE A 151 19.47 -1.87 0.11
C ILE A 151 17.99 -1.59 -0.21
N PRO A 152 17.66 -0.52 -0.94
CA PRO A 152 16.30 -0.24 -1.36
C PRO A 152 15.70 -1.38 -2.19
N ASP A 153 14.39 -1.54 -2.11
CA ASP A 153 13.62 -2.37 -3.04
C ASP A 153 13.52 -1.65 -4.40
N PHE A 154 13.57 -2.43 -5.50
CA PHE A 154 13.50 -1.93 -6.88
C PHE A 154 12.23 -2.47 -7.57
N PRO A 155 11.07 -1.86 -7.36
CA PRO A 155 9.87 -2.22 -8.09
C PRO A 155 9.88 -1.67 -9.51
N SER A 156 9.25 -2.41 -10.42
CA SER A 156 9.05 -1.98 -11.80
C SER A 156 7.76 -2.58 -12.36
N TYR A 157 7.21 -1.96 -13.39
CA TYR A 157 6.10 -2.51 -14.14
C TYR A 157 6.09 -2.09 -15.60
N ILE A 158 5.41 -2.90 -16.41
CA ILE A 158 4.97 -2.57 -17.76
C ILE A 158 3.48 -2.89 -17.87
N GLN A 159 2.72 -2.01 -18.50
CA GLN A 159 1.28 -2.14 -18.65
C GLN A 159 0.86 -1.78 -20.07
N TYR A 160 -0.07 -2.53 -20.61
CA TYR A 160 -0.77 -2.22 -21.85
C TYR A 160 -2.27 -2.09 -21.57
N ALA A 161 -2.87 -0.98 -22.03
CA ALA A 161 -4.28 -0.69 -21.83
C ALA A 161 -5.03 -0.63 -23.18
N TRP A 162 -6.27 -1.07 -23.18
CA TRP A 162 -7.15 -1.07 -24.34
C TRP A 162 -8.60 -0.72 -23.96
N GLY A 163 -9.47 -0.79 -24.94
CA GLY A 163 -10.90 -0.44 -24.74
C GLY A 163 -11.17 1.06 -24.82
N LYS A 164 -12.42 1.43 -24.56
CA LYS A 164 -12.85 2.84 -24.55
C LYS A 164 -12.24 3.50 -23.30
N ASN A 165 -11.51 4.60 -23.52
CA ASN A 165 -10.82 5.33 -22.45
C ASN A 165 -9.83 4.47 -21.62
N ASN A 166 -9.18 3.47 -22.25
CA ASN A 166 -8.25 2.56 -21.58
C ASN A 166 -8.89 1.82 -20.38
N SER A 167 -10.15 1.40 -20.52
CA SER A 167 -10.92 0.77 -19.44
C SER A 167 -10.46 -0.63 -19.04
N SER A 168 -9.65 -1.26 -19.86
CA SER A 168 -9.09 -2.59 -19.62
C SER A 168 -7.58 -2.55 -19.74
N HIS A 169 -6.88 -3.35 -18.96
CA HIS A 169 -5.43 -3.42 -19.06
C HIS A 169 -4.87 -4.78 -18.64
N ILE A 170 -3.66 -5.04 -19.05
CA ILE A 170 -2.81 -6.09 -18.53
C ILE A 170 -1.54 -5.45 -18.00
N ARG A 171 -1.11 -5.87 -16.82
CA ARG A 171 0.08 -5.37 -16.15
C ARG A 171 0.98 -6.51 -15.70
N LEU A 172 2.26 -6.36 -15.96
CA LEU A 172 3.32 -7.20 -15.41
C LEU A 172 4.15 -6.34 -14.47
N SER A 173 4.19 -6.70 -13.20
CA SER A 173 4.98 -6.04 -12.18
C SER A 173 6.08 -6.97 -11.67
N SER A 174 7.24 -6.40 -11.34
CA SER A 174 8.39 -7.09 -10.76
C SER A 174 8.97 -6.26 -9.63
N ILE A 175 9.53 -6.92 -8.63
CA ILE A 175 10.28 -6.28 -7.55
C ILE A 175 11.55 -7.07 -7.29
N ILE A 176 12.68 -6.37 -7.26
CA ILE A 176 13.97 -6.92 -6.85
C ILE A 176 14.22 -6.44 -5.43
N ARG A 177 14.48 -7.40 -4.54
CA ARG A 177 14.64 -7.14 -3.11
C ARG A 177 15.86 -7.86 -2.56
N ASN A 178 16.60 -7.21 -1.68
CA ASN A 178 17.61 -7.84 -0.85
C ASN A 178 17.02 -8.11 0.52
N VAL A 179 17.23 -9.32 1.05
CA VAL A 179 16.74 -9.73 2.37
C VAL A 179 17.93 -10.11 3.23
N ASN A 180 18.15 -9.34 4.31
CA ASN A 180 19.22 -9.61 5.28
C ASN A 180 18.62 -10.22 6.56
N TYR A 181 19.17 -11.34 6.98
CA TYR A 181 18.81 -12.03 8.21
C TYR A 181 20.05 -12.60 8.89
N ARG A 182 19.96 -12.84 10.19
CA ARG A 182 21.03 -13.46 10.98
C ARG A 182 20.54 -14.80 11.51
N ASN A 183 21.38 -15.83 11.42
CA ASN A 183 21.13 -17.11 12.09
C ASN A 183 21.52 -16.97 13.57
N ASN A 184 20.59 -17.25 14.47
CA ASN A 184 20.79 -17.26 15.92
C ASN A 184 21.25 -18.66 16.38
N VAL A 185 22.15 -19.30 15.64
CA VAL A 185 22.77 -20.53 16.11
C VAL A 185 23.58 -20.17 17.36
N GLN A 186 23.01 -20.43 18.53
CA GLN A 186 23.76 -20.41 19.75
C GLN A 186 24.82 -21.48 19.60
N ASP A 187 26.09 -21.09 19.68
CA ASP A 187 27.21 -22.02 19.94
C ASP A 187 26.89 -22.78 21.24
N LYS A 188 26.24 -23.93 21.13
CA LYS A 188 26.11 -24.89 22.20
C LYS A 188 27.43 -25.69 22.31
N ASN A 189 28.55 -24.99 22.41
CA ASN A 189 29.82 -25.56 22.76
C ASN A 189 30.49 -24.64 23.80
N ASN A 190 30.09 -24.88 25.06
CA ASN A 190 30.94 -24.80 26.24
C ASN A 190 30.30 -25.58 27.37
#